data_36984b01b198e8642c58f30c399585c5
#
_entry.id   36984b01b198e8642c58f30c399585c5
#
_cell.length_a   1.000
_cell.length_b   1.000
_cell.length_c   1.000
_cell.angle_alpha   90.00
_cell.angle_beta   90.00
_cell.angle_gamma   90.00
#
_symmetry.space_group_name_H-M   'P 1'
#
loop_
_entity.id
_entity.type
_entity.pdbx_description
1 polymer ?
#
loop_
_entity_poly.entity_id
_entity_poly.type
_entity_poly.pdbx_seq_one_letter_code
_entity_poly.pdbx_strand_id
1 'polypeptide(L)'
;MASELIFRGHESQPVSDAYSPKRPKPWLSVTRPIRYLLREQRLIFVFVGIAIATLFFTAITSSNPRAPIPDSYSIPSELTQSQPHRSMYQNGHLATGFGINSVGKIPLGLKRKGLRIVVTGGAGFVGSHLVDRLIARGDSVIVVDNFFTGRKENVVHHFGNPRFELIRHDVVEPLLLEVDQIYHLACPASPVHYKHNPTNVVGTLNMLGLAKRVGARFLLTSTSEVYGDPLQHPQVETYWGNVNPIGVRSCYDEGKRTAETLTMDYHRGAGVEVRIARIFNTYGPRMCIDDGRVVSNFVAQALRKEPLTVYGDGKQTRSFQFVSDLVEGLMRLMEGEHVGPFNLGNPGEFTMLELAQVVQETIDPNAKIEFRPNTEDDPHKRKPDITKAKDLLGWEPKVALRKGLPMMVSDFRQRIFGDHKQDDATSA
;
A
#
# COMPACT_ATOMS: atom_id res chain seq x y z
N MET A 1 63.15 -1.76 32.44
CA MET A 1 62.50 -2.79 33.25
C MET A 1 61.30 -3.28 32.44
N ALA A 2 61.40 -4.44 31.90
CA ALA A 2 60.38 -5.12 31.06
C ALA A 2 59.37 -5.79 31.98
N SER A 3 58.09 -5.65 31.69
CA SER A 3 57.03 -6.50 32.26
C SER A 3 56.42 -7.34 31.17
N GLU A 4 56.69 -8.63 31.27
CA GLU A 4 56.20 -9.72 30.44
C GLU A 4 54.67 -9.84 30.59
N LEU A 5 53.94 -9.84 29.50
CA LEU A 5 52.54 -10.26 29.42
C LEU A 5 52.50 -11.76 29.14
N ILE A 6 52.01 -12.53 30.13
CA ILE A 6 51.81 -13.96 30.07
C ILE A 6 50.60 -14.27 29.19
N PHE A 7 50.83 -14.86 28.02
CA PHE A 7 49.83 -15.49 27.16
C PHE A 7 49.45 -16.86 27.80
N ARG A 8 48.21 -17.00 28.33
CA ARG A 8 47.63 -18.29 28.60
C ARG A 8 47.07 -18.88 27.32
N GLY A 9 47.69 -19.95 26.83
CA GLY A 9 47.20 -20.77 25.73
C GLY A 9 45.88 -21.46 26.14
N HIS A 10 44.88 -21.30 25.30
CA HIS A 10 43.72 -22.19 25.33
C HIS A 10 44.06 -23.46 24.56
N GLU A 11 44.05 -24.58 25.28
CA GLU A 11 44.10 -25.92 24.69
C GLU A 11 42.90 -26.14 23.81
N SER A 12 43.14 -26.49 22.54
CA SER A 12 42.15 -26.91 21.58
C SER A 12 41.64 -28.31 21.96
N GLN A 13 40.36 -28.41 22.30
CA GLN A 13 39.67 -29.70 22.41
C GLN A 13 39.57 -30.36 21.02
N PRO A 14 39.66 -31.68 20.93
CA PRO A 14 39.62 -32.41 19.66
C PRO A 14 38.19 -32.35 19.08
N VAL A 15 38.14 -32.04 17.78
CA VAL A 15 36.92 -32.05 16.97
C VAL A 15 36.35 -33.46 16.95
N SER A 16 35.17 -33.65 17.54
CA SER A 16 34.44 -34.91 17.50
C SER A 16 33.85 -35.13 16.12
N ASP A 17 34.12 -36.28 15.59
CA ASP A 17 33.49 -37.05 14.52
C ASP A 17 32.61 -36.35 13.48
N ALA A 18 33.09 -36.40 12.26
CA ALA A 18 32.36 -36.10 11.05
C ALA A 18 31.03 -36.88 10.97
N TYR A 19 29.92 -36.18 10.95
CA TYR A 19 28.59 -36.73 10.68
C TYR A 19 28.55 -37.39 9.31
N SER A 20 28.62 -38.75 9.27
CA SER A 20 28.39 -39.53 8.06
C SER A 20 26.89 -39.82 7.92
N PRO A 21 26.23 -39.32 6.86
CA PRO A 21 24.80 -39.59 6.67
C PRO A 21 24.59 -41.07 6.35
N LYS A 22 23.90 -41.79 7.25
CA LYS A 22 23.45 -43.17 7.00
C LYS A 22 22.58 -43.21 5.75
N ARG A 23 22.95 -44.04 4.75
CA ARG A 23 22.16 -44.24 3.52
C ARG A 23 20.74 -44.68 3.92
N PRO A 24 19.67 -44.03 3.43
CA PRO A 24 18.30 -44.41 3.74
C PRO A 24 18.00 -45.81 3.14
N LYS A 25 17.33 -46.64 3.90
CA LYS A 25 16.89 -47.97 3.42
C LYS A 25 15.89 -47.82 2.26
N PRO A 26 16.05 -48.51 1.13
CA PRO A 26 15.29 -48.23 -0.11
C PRO A 26 13.75 -48.33 0.02
N TRP A 27 13.21 -49.11 0.97
CA TRP A 27 11.77 -49.23 1.20
C TRP A 27 11.15 -48.03 1.95
N LEU A 28 11.96 -47.19 2.62
CA LEU A 28 11.50 -45.96 3.26
C LEU A 28 11.18 -44.82 2.28
N SER A 29 11.68 -44.90 1.06
CA SER A 29 11.40 -43.87 0.02
C SER A 29 9.98 -43.96 -0.55
N VAL A 30 9.36 -45.14 -0.52
CA VAL A 30 8.00 -45.36 -1.06
C VAL A 30 6.93 -45.14 0.01
N THR A 31 7.23 -45.48 1.28
CA THR A 31 6.23 -45.38 2.36
C THR A 31 6.06 -43.98 2.95
N ARG A 32 7.05 -43.09 2.78
CA ARG A 32 6.95 -41.69 3.23
C ARG A 32 5.89 -40.88 2.49
N PRO A 33 5.86 -40.83 1.16
CA PRO A 33 4.81 -40.11 0.43
C PRO A 33 3.41 -40.69 0.68
N ILE A 34 3.27 -42.02 0.82
CA ILE A 34 1.98 -42.65 1.11
C ILE A 34 1.49 -42.28 2.51
N ARG A 35 2.36 -42.27 3.53
CA ARG A 35 2.00 -41.80 4.88
C ARG A 35 1.67 -40.30 4.93
N TYR A 36 2.31 -39.50 4.11
CA TYR A 36 1.99 -38.07 3.99
C TYR A 36 0.60 -37.89 3.37
N LEU A 37 0.30 -38.57 2.27
CA LEU A 37 -1.03 -38.57 1.62
C LEU A 37 -2.15 -39.02 2.57
N LEU A 38 -1.94 -40.05 3.39
CA LEU A 38 -2.93 -40.55 4.36
C LEU A 38 -3.09 -39.64 5.59
N ARG A 39 -2.15 -38.76 5.86
CA ARG A 39 -2.19 -37.84 7.02
C ARG A 39 -2.83 -36.49 6.65
N GLU A 40 -2.89 -36.17 5.36
CA GLU A 40 -3.46 -34.94 4.82
C GLU A 40 -4.95 -35.13 4.49
N GLN A 41 -5.82 -34.92 5.47
CA GLN A 41 -7.27 -35.09 5.33
C GLN A 41 -7.85 -34.37 4.09
N ARG A 42 -7.28 -33.21 3.72
CA ARG A 42 -7.72 -32.43 2.55
C ARG A 42 -7.51 -33.19 1.23
N LEU A 43 -6.42 -33.92 1.08
CA LEU A 43 -6.17 -34.73 -0.13
C LEU A 43 -7.11 -35.93 -0.21
N ILE A 44 -7.48 -36.54 0.93
CA ILE A 44 -8.48 -37.62 0.95
C ILE A 44 -9.84 -37.10 0.46
N PHE A 45 -10.28 -35.92 0.89
CA PHE A 45 -11.53 -35.33 0.42
C PHE A 45 -11.51 -34.98 -1.06
N VAL A 46 -10.37 -34.55 -1.62
CA VAL A 46 -10.20 -34.31 -3.06
C VAL A 46 -10.37 -35.62 -3.86
N PHE A 47 -9.72 -36.70 -3.44
CA PHE A 47 -9.84 -37.99 -4.13
C PHE A 47 -11.25 -38.60 -4.01
N VAL A 48 -11.88 -38.47 -2.85
CA VAL A 48 -13.28 -38.88 -2.67
C VAL A 48 -14.22 -38.04 -3.56
N GLY A 49 -14.00 -36.72 -3.65
CA GLY A 49 -14.77 -35.85 -4.53
C GLY A 49 -14.62 -36.21 -6.01
N ILE A 50 -13.38 -36.51 -6.46
CA ILE A 50 -13.12 -36.97 -7.83
C ILE A 50 -13.82 -38.32 -8.09
N ALA A 51 -13.74 -39.27 -7.16
CA ALA A 51 -14.38 -40.57 -7.30
C ALA A 51 -15.92 -40.46 -7.41
N ILE A 52 -16.55 -39.63 -6.57
CA ILE A 52 -17.99 -39.36 -6.62
C ILE A 52 -18.38 -38.69 -7.93
N ALA A 53 -17.62 -37.67 -8.39
CA ALA A 53 -17.88 -37.00 -9.65
C ALA A 53 -17.77 -37.97 -10.85
N THR A 54 -16.77 -38.85 -10.84
CA THR A 54 -16.58 -39.86 -11.91
C THR A 54 -17.73 -40.88 -11.93
N LEU A 55 -18.15 -41.37 -10.76
CA LEU A 55 -19.31 -42.29 -10.64
C LEU A 55 -20.62 -41.61 -11.10
N PHE A 56 -20.81 -40.35 -10.77
CA PHE A 56 -21.98 -39.58 -11.18
C PHE A 56 -22.00 -39.36 -12.70
N PHE A 57 -20.85 -39.07 -13.29
CA PHE A 57 -20.69 -38.85 -14.73
C PHE A 57 -20.91 -40.19 -15.54
N THR A 58 -20.37 -41.30 -15.00
CA THR A 58 -20.60 -42.64 -15.63
C THR A 58 -22.05 -43.09 -15.49
N ALA A 59 -22.75 -42.80 -14.41
CA ALA A 59 -24.16 -43.11 -14.22
C ALA A 59 -25.07 -42.31 -15.18
N ILE A 60 -24.77 -41.02 -15.42
CA ILE A 60 -25.49 -40.17 -16.35
C ILE A 60 -25.26 -40.61 -17.80
N THR A 61 -24.02 -41.00 -18.16
CA THR A 61 -23.71 -41.46 -19.53
C THR A 61 -24.23 -42.85 -19.86
N SER A 62 -24.52 -43.71 -18.85
CA SER A 62 -25.10 -45.03 -19.04
C SER A 62 -26.64 -45.03 -19.13
N SER A 63 -27.30 -43.93 -18.80
CA SER A 63 -28.78 -43.85 -18.77
C SER A 63 -29.44 -43.15 -19.98
N ASN A 64 -28.66 -42.75 -21.02
CA ASN A 64 -29.21 -42.14 -22.22
C ASN A 64 -28.96 -43.02 -23.46
N PRO A 65 -30.00 -43.69 -24.07
CA PRO A 65 -29.85 -44.29 -25.40
C PRO A 65 -29.70 -43.17 -26.43
N ARG A 66 -28.65 -43.26 -27.24
CA ARG A 66 -28.35 -42.35 -28.35
C ARG A 66 -29.51 -42.23 -29.31
N ALA A 67 -30.10 -41.04 -29.43
CA ALA A 67 -30.90 -40.70 -30.62
C ALA A 67 -29.97 -40.51 -31.83
N PRO A 68 -30.34 -40.90 -33.03
CA PRO A 68 -29.49 -40.74 -34.21
C PRO A 68 -29.36 -39.27 -34.60
N ILE A 69 -28.13 -38.86 -34.90
CA ILE A 69 -27.79 -37.53 -35.41
C ILE A 69 -28.26 -37.46 -36.89
N PRO A 70 -29.03 -36.42 -37.28
CA PRO A 70 -29.28 -36.18 -38.70
C PRO A 70 -28.02 -35.62 -39.38
N ASP A 71 -27.60 -36.27 -40.46
CA ASP A 71 -26.56 -35.78 -41.35
C ASP A 71 -26.97 -34.46 -42.03
N SER A 72 -25.97 -33.63 -42.32
CA SER A 72 -25.98 -32.48 -43.20
C SER A 72 -26.36 -31.11 -42.60
N TYR A 73 -25.33 -30.39 -42.11
CA TYR A 73 -25.23 -28.95 -42.34
C TYR A 73 -23.86 -28.68 -42.98
N SER A 74 -23.85 -28.38 -44.26
CA SER A 74 -22.72 -27.85 -45.02
C SER A 74 -22.46 -26.41 -44.57
N ILE A 75 -21.25 -26.15 -44.04
CA ILE A 75 -20.73 -24.79 -43.73
C ILE A 75 -20.26 -24.16 -45.03
N PRO A 76 -20.71 -22.95 -45.40
CA PRO A 76 -20.17 -22.23 -46.55
C PRO A 76 -18.70 -21.81 -46.24
N SER A 77 -17.80 -22.13 -47.16
CA SER A 77 -16.39 -21.81 -47.14
C SER A 77 -16.12 -20.38 -47.58
N GLU A 78 -16.47 -19.38 -46.74
CA GLU A 78 -16.01 -17.99 -46.93
C GLU A 78 -15.87 -17.34 -45.56
N LEU A 79 -14.73 -17.50 -44.91
CA LEU A 79 -14.20 -16.61 -43.89
C LEU A 79 -12.82 -17.10 -43.40
N THR A 80 -11.86 -17.15 -44.32
CA THR A 80 -10.44 -17.24 -43.97
C THR A 80 -9.72 -16.09 -44.66
N GLN A 81 -9.75 -14.91 -44.03
CA GLN A 81 -8.71 -13.90 -44.21
C GLN A 81 -8.63 -13.06 -42.92
N SER A 82 -7.63 -13.38 -42.12
CA SER A 82 -7.20 -12.59 -40.98
C SER A 82 -6.46 -11.35 -41.50
N GLN A 83 -6.94 -10.17 -41.13
CA GLN A 83 -6.18 -8.93 -41.18
C GLN A 83 -6.06 -8.34 -39.78
N PRO A 84 -4.92 -7.69 -39.43
CA PRO A 84 -4.68 -7.21 -38.10
C PRO A 84 -5.42 -5.89 -37.80
N HIS A 85 -6.16 -5.85 -36.71
CA HIS A 85 -6.88 -4.64 -36.25
C HIS A 85 -5.94 -3.52 -35.82
N ARG A 86 -5.92 -2.48 -36.64
CA ARG A 86 -5.39 -1.16 -36.36
C ARG A 86 -6.39 -0.41 -35.47
N SER A 87 -5.95 0.16 -34.37
CA SER A 87 -6.76 1.00 -33.49
C SER A 87 -7.30 2.21 -34.22
N MET A 88 -8.61 2.44 -34.16
CA MET A 88 -9.25 3.71 -34.50
C MET A 88 -10.03 4.20 -33.29
N TYR A 89 -9.48 5.20 -32.63
CA TYR A 89 -10.29 6.17 -31.88
C TYR A 89 -10.60 7.33 -32.82
N GLN A 90 -11.84 7.43 -33.24
CA GLN A 90 -12.42 8.69 -33.76
C GLN A 90 -13.90 8.78 -33.40
N ASN A 91 -14.23 9.88 -32.79
CA ASN A 91 -15.49 10.59 -32.58
C ASN A 91 -16.79 10.05 -33.20
N GLY A 92 -17.79 9.93 -32.31
CA GLY A 92 -19.17 10.38 -32.52
C GLY A 92 -20.01 9.63 -33.57
N HIS A 93 -20.97 8.94 -33.12
CA HIS A 93 -22.34 8.74 -33.51
C HIS A 93 -22.85 7.31 -33.26
N LEU A 94 -24.11 7.25 -32.83
CA LEU A 94 -24.89 6.06 -32.53
C LEU A 94 -24.66 4.90 -33.50
N ALA A 95 -24.34 3.72 -32.97
CA ALA A 95 -24.66 2.45 -33.63
C ALA A 95 -25.11 1.46 -32.54
N THR A 96 -26.38 1.07 -32.65
CA THR A 96 -27.00 -0.03 -31.93
C THR A 96 -26.32 -1.35 -32.30
N GLY A 97 -25.53 -1.90 -31.37
CA GLY A 97 -24.95 -3.23 -31.48
C GLY A 97 -25.00 -3.91 -30.12
N PHE A 98 -25.83 -4.93 -29.98
CA PHE A 98 -25.87 -5.80 -28.79
C PHE A 98 -24.54 -6.56 -28.68
N GLY A 99 -23.62 -6.05 -27.89
CA GLY A 99 -22.38 -6.73 -27.44
C GLY A 99 -22.58 -7.25 -26.02
N ILE A 100 -22.64 -8.56 -25.88
CA ILE A 100 -22.65 -9.28 -24.60
C ILE A 100 -21.25 -9.15 -23.99
N ASN A 101 -21.00 -8.11 -23.16
CA ASN A 101 -19.92 -8.06 -22.15
C ASN A 101 -20.05 -6.76 -21.34
N SER A 102 -21.07 -6.66 -20.49
CA SER A 102 -21.12 -5.64 -19.47
C SER A 102 -21.83 -6.15 -18.21
N VAL A 103 -21.17 -7.11 -17.55
CA VAL A 103 -21.55 -7.43 -16.16
C VAL A 103 -21.21 -6.21 -15.32
N GLY A 104 -22.23 -5.56 -14.76
CA GLY A 104 -22.09 -4.44 -13.82
C GLY A 104 -22.31 -3.02 -14.37
N LYS A 105 -22.62 -2.82 -15.66
CA LYS A 105 -23.02 -1.47 -16.13
C LYS A 105 -24.46 -1.15 -15.75
N ILE A 106 -24.65 -0.02 -15.07
CA ILE A 106 -25.96 0.52 -14.71
C ILE A 106 -26.80 0.69 -15.98
N PRO A 107 -28.11 0.29 -15.97
CA PRO A 107 -28.98 0.47 -17.12
C PRO A 107 -28.95 1.91 -17.64
N LEU A 108 -28.93 2.07 -18.97
CA LEU A 108 -29.04 3.35 -19.67
C LEU A 108 -30.26 4.12 -19.15
N GLY A 109 -30.02 5.23 -18.44
CA GLY A 109 -31.07 6.06 -17.82
C GLY A 109 -30.83 6.38 -16.33
N LEU A 110 -30.05 5.57 -15.61
CA LEU A 110 -29.66 5.85 -14.24
C LEU A 110 -28.18 6.34 -14.21
N LYS A 111 -27.93 7.59 -14.56
CA LYS A 111 -26.62 8.22 -14.32
C LYS A 111 -26.43 8.34 -12.81
N ARG A 112 -25.43 7.62 -12.24
CA ARG A 112 -24.95 7.92 -10.90
C ARG A 112 -24.45 9.37 -10.87
N LYS A 113 -24.89 10.14 -9.90
CA LYS A 113 -24.25 11.41 -9.56
C LYS A 113 -22.97 11.08 -8.78
N GLY A 114 -21.82 11.04 -9.45
CA GLY A 114 -20.52 10.73 -8.85
C GLY A 114 -20.02 9.31 -9.11
N LEU A 115 -18.74 9.10 -8.87
CA LEU A 115 -18.05 7.82 -9.02
C LEU A 115 -18.24 6.94 -7.78
N ARG A 116 -18.12 5.63 -7.94
CA ARG A 116 -18.00 4.68 -6.83
C ARG A 116 -16.53 4.33 -6.63
N ILE A 117 -15.97 4.73 -5.50
CA ILE A 117 -14.55 4.74 -5.24
C ILE A 117 -14.22 3.89 -4.02
N VAL A 118 -13.25 2.98 -4.15
CA VAL A 118 -12.65 2.30 -3.00
C VAL A 118 -11.42 3.07 -2.53
N VAL A 119 -11.32 3.29 -1.22
CA VAL A 119 -10.13 3.78 -0.54
C VAL A 119 -9.67 2.72 0.46
N THR A 120 -8.65 1.93 0.10
CA THR A 120 -8.06 0.99 1.05
C THR A 120 -7.13 1.74 2.01
N GLY A 121 -7.14 1.38 3.29
CA GLY A 121 -6.49 2.19 4.33
C GLY A 121 -7.21 3.53 4.57
N GLY A 122 -8.52 3.59 4.25
CA GLY A 122 -9.30 4.82 4.30
C GLY A 122 -9.60 5.34 5.71
N ALA A 123 -9.45 4.53 6.75
CA ALA A 123 -9.52 4.95 8.14
C ALA A 123 -8.16 5.40 8.71
N GLY A 124 -7.08 5.31 7.90
CA GLY A 124 -5.76 5.78 8.24
C GLY A 124 -5.59 7.31 8.14
N PHE A 125 -4.36 7.77 8.40
CA PHE A 125 -4.01 9.20 8.36
C PHE A 125 -4.36 9.85 7.00
N VAL A 126 -3.67 9.50 5.95
CA VAL A 126 -3.88 10.10 4.62
C VAL A 126 -5.23 9.70 4.03
N GLY A 127 -5.61 8.42 4.21
CA GLY A 127 -6.86 7.88 3.65
C GLY A 127 -8.10 8.60 4.14
N SER A 128 -8.19 8.95 5.42
CA SER A 128 -9.36 9.64 5.97
C SER A 128 -9.54 11.07 5.44
N HIS A 129 -8.45 11.80 5.21
CA HIS A 129 -8.50 13.10 4.55
C HIS A 129 -8.91 13.01 3.07
N LEU A 130 -8.47 11.95 2.38
CA LEU A 130 -8.90 11.68 1.01
C LEU A 130 -10.39 11.35 0.96
N VAL A 131 -10.90 10.52 1.88
CA VAL A 131 -12.32 10.17 2.03
C VAL A 131 -13.16 11.42 2.20
N ASP A 132 -12.77 12.35 3.08
CA ASP A 132 -13.47 13.63 3.29
C ASP A 132 -13.60 14.42 1.97
N ARG A 133 -12.53 14.51 1.20
CA ARG A 133 -12.51 15.26 -0.07
C ARG A 133 -13.35 14.60 -1.15
N LEU A 134 -13.32 13.26 -1.27
CA LEU A 134 -14.10 12.51 -2.24
C LEU A 134 -15.60 12.61 -1.95
N ILE A 135 -16.02 12.46 -0.69
CA ILE A 135 -17.41 12.61 -0.27
C ILE A 135 -17.89 14.06 -0.50
N ALA A 136 -17.08 15.05 -0.14
CA ALA A 136 -17.39 16.47 -0.40
C ALA A 136 -17.54 16.79 -1.89
N ARG A 137 -16.78 16.10 -2.76
CA ARG A 137 -16.91 16.18 -4.21
C ARG A 137 -18.24 15.57 -4.73
N GLY A 138 -18.87 14.70 -3.96
CA GLY A 138 -20.13 14.04 -4.29
C GLY A 138 -20.01 12.60 -4.74
N ASP A 139 -18.86 11.97 -4.56
CA ASP A 139 -18.62 10.57 -4.85
C ASP A 139 -19.20 9.63 -3.79
N SER A 140 -19.43 8.38 -4.17
CA SER A 140 -19.73 7.29 -3.25
C SER A 140 -18.44 6.58 -2.88
N VAL A 141 -18.08 6.58 -1.60
CA VAL A 141 -16.79 6.10 -1.11
C VAL A 141 -16.98 4.86 -0.24
N ILE A 142 -16.28 3.79 -0.61
CA ILE A 142 -16.14 2.57 0.18
C ILE A 142 -14.76 2.59 0.83
N VAL A 143 -14.72 2.69 2.15
CA VAL A 143 -13.50 2.54 2.93
C VAL A 143 -13.27 1.07 3.25
N VAL A 144 -12.08 0.56 2.93
CA VAL A 144 -11.64 -0.79 3.30
C VAL A 144 -10.44 -0.67 4.23
N ASP A 145 -10.57 -1.11 5.47
CA ASP A 145 -9.52 -0.99 6.49
C ASP A 145 -9.61 -2.16 7.49
N ASN A 146 -8.49 -2.72 7.90
CA ASN A 146 -8.43 -3.74 8.94
C ASN A 146 -8.27 -3.16 10.36
N PHE A 147 -8.08 -1.83 10.45
CA PHE A 147 -7.80 -1.08 11.67
C PHE A 147 -6.50 -1.47 12.39
N PHE A 148 -5.51 -1.96 11.66
CA PHE A 148 -4.19 -2.24 12.23
C PHE A 148 -3.48 -0.95 12.66
N THR A 149 -3.50 0.09 11.80
CA THR A 149 -3.01 1.45 12.11
C THR A 149 -4.09 2.52 11.90
N GLY A 150 -5.14 2.19 11.16
CA GLY A 150 -6.31 3.04 10.96
C GLY A 150 -7.17 3.13 12.22
N ARG A 151 -7.92 4.23 12.35
CA ARG A 151 -8.78 4.51 13.50
C ARG A 151 -10.19 4.82 13.02
N LYS A 152 -11.20 4.19 13.65
CA LYS A 152 -12.60 4.38 13.31
C LYS A 152 -13.03 5.85 13.50
N GLU A 153 -12.46 6.52 14.50
CA GLU A 153 -12.71 7.92 14.83
C GLU A 153 -12.38 8.87 13.67
N ASN A 154 -11.43 8.48 12.80
CA ASN A 154 -11.06 9.29 11.64
C ASN A 154 -12.16 9.40 10.57
N VAL A 155 -13.15 8.49 10.58
CA VAL A 155 -14.22 8.40 9.56
C VAL A 155 -15.63 8.35 10.15
N VAL A 156 -15.78 8.32 11.49
CA VAL A 156 -17.08 8.19 12.16
C VAL A 156 -18.05 9.32 11.80
N HIS A 157 -17.56 10.51 11.50
CA HIS A 157 -18.37 11.66 11.09
C HIS A 157 -19.07 11.47 9.74
N HIS A 158 -18.71 10.44 8.98
CA HIS A 158 -19.44 10.03 7.75
C HIS A 158 -20.51 8.97 7.98
N PHE A 159 -20.65 8.43 9.19
CA PHE A 159 -21.65 7.40 9.46
C PHE A 159 -23.06 7.96 9.26
N GLY A 160 -23.91 7.17 8.60
CA GLY A 160 -25.24 7.63 8.20
C GLY A 160 -25.28 8.41 6.87
N ASN A 161 -24.14 8.75 6.28
CA ASN A 161 -24.11 9.31 4.93
C ASN A 161 -24.37 8.20 3.89
N PRO A 162 -25.38 8.30 3.01
CA PRO A 162 -25.72 7.26 2.03
C PRO A 162 -24.62 7.04 0.97
N ARG A 163 -23.63 7.94 0.89
CA ARG A 163 -22.48 7.81 -0.02
C ARG A 163 -21.23 7.24 0.66
N PHE A 164 -21.31 6.86 1.93
CA PHE A 164 -20.21 6.31 2.69
C PHE A 164 -20.51 4.88 3.12
N GLU A 165 -19.57 3.99 2.85
CA GLU A 165 -19.60 2.60 3.30
C GLU A 165 -18.25 2.25 3.95
N LEU A 166 -18.26 1.52 5.06
CA LEU A 166 -17.08 1.06 5.77
C LEU A 166 -17.07 -0.47 5.83
N ILE A 167 -16.04 -1.06 5.23
CA ILE A 167 -15.80 -2.51 5.24
C ILE A 167 -14.57 -2.80 6.08
N ARG A 168 -14.72 -3.52 7.19
CA ARG A 168 -13.58 -4.03 7.95
C ARG A 168 -13.03 -5.27 7.24
N HIS A 169 -11.88 -5.13 6.58
CA HIS A 169 -11.27 -6.19 5.80
C HIS A 169 -9.76 -5.97 5.65
N ASP A 170 -9.00 -7.06 5.61
CA ASP A 170 -7.58 -7.02 5.30
C ASP A 170 -7.38 -7.23 3.79
N VAL A 171 -6.66 -6.32 3.14
CA VAL A 171 -6.42 -6.38 1.69
C VAL A 171 -5.51 -7.53 1.26
N VAL A 172 -4.86 -8.22 2.19
CA VAL A 172 -4.13 -9.47 1.88
C VAL A 172 -5.08 -10.61 1.54
N GLU A 173 -6.35 -10.50 1.91
CA GLU A 173 -7.42 -11.38 1.49
C GLU A 173 -8.13 -10.81 0.25
N PRO A 174 -8.56 -11.66 -0.71
CA PRO A 174 -9.28 -11.21 -1.89
C PRO A 174 -10.60 -10.49 -1.54
N LEU A 175 -10.88 -9.40 -2.27
CA LEU A 175 -12.08 -8.60 -2.10
C LEU A 175 -12.82 -8.47 -3.44
N LEU A 176 -14.14 -8.62 -3.42
CA LEU A 176 -15.00 -8.51 -4.59
C LEU A 176 -15.93 -7.30 -4.43
N LEU A 177 -15.71 -6.27 -5.22
CA LEU A 177 -16.51 -5.04 -5.26
C LEU A 177 -16.69 -4.59 -6.72
N GLU A 178 -17.73 -3.81 -6.99
CA GLU A 178 -17.93 -3.13 -8.27
C GLU A 178 -17.70 -1.64 -8.08
N VAL A 179 -16.60 -1.12 -8.66
CA VAL A 179 -16.13 0.26 -8.45
C VAL A 179 -15.50 0.84 -9.70
N ASP A 180 -15.46 2.16 -9.79
CA ASP A 180 -14.89 2.90 -10.91
C ASP A 180 -13.39 3.23 -10.68
N GLN A 181 -13.03 3.47 -9.41
CA GLN A 181 -11.66 3.84 -9.03
C GLN A 181 -11.23 3.16 -7.72
N ILE A 182 -9.94 2.85 -7.61
CA ILE A 182 -9.31 2.28 -6.43
C ILE A 182 -8.12 3.14 -6.04
N TYR A 183 -8.20 3.81 -4.89
CA TYR A 183 -7.05 4.43 -4.23
C TYR A 183 -6.47 3.42 -3.24
N HIS A 184 -5.31 2.86 -3.56
CA HIS A 184 -4.66 1.85 -2.71
C HIS A 184 -3.68 2.50 -1.74
N LEU A 185 -4.18 2.84 -0.51
CA LEU A 185 -3.40 3.44 0.56
C LEU A 185 -3.14 2.47 1.72
N ALA A 186 -3.74 1.27 1.71
CA ALA A 186 -3.51 0.26 2.73
C ALA A 186 -2.04 -0.16 2.77
N CYS A 187 -1.32 0.36 3.75
CA CYS A 187 0.09 0.09 3.98
C CYS A 187 0.45 0.57 5.39
N PRO A 188 0.98 -0.27 6.26
CA PRO A 188 1.61 0.19 7.49
C PRO A 188 2.93 0.87 7.12
N ALA A 189 2.91 2.22 7.08
CA ALA A 189 4.04 3.03 6.61
C ALA A 189 4.97 3.50 7.74
N SER A 190 4.64 3.20 8.99
CA SER A 190 5.45 3.52 10.17
C SER A 190 6.60 2.53 10.33
N PRO A 191 7.83 2.98 10.65
CA PRO A 191 8.97 2.11 10.95
C PRO A 191 8.71 1.09 12.06
N VAL A 192 7.77 1.38 12.96
CA VAL A 192 7.36 0.48 14.04
C VAL A 192 6.49 -0.68 13.53
N HIS A 193 5.72 -0.46 12.45
CA HIS A 193 4.65 -1.36 12.03
C HIS A 193 4.87 -2.10 10.71
N TYR A 194 5.78 -1.65 9.83
CA TYR A 194 5.91 -2.25 8.51
C TYR A 194 6.70 -3.57 8.45
N LYS A 195 7.43 -3.90 9.53
CA LYS A 195 8.18 -5.16 9.62
C LYS A 195 7.22 -6.36 9.60
N HIS A 196 7.57 -7.39 8.82
CA HIS A 196 6.80 -8.64 8.71
C HIS A 196 5.37 -8.48 8.14
N ASN A 197 5.07 -7.37 7.44
CA ASN A 197 3.72 -7.13 6.92
C ASN A 197 3.65 -7.35 5.40
N PRO A 198 2.86 -8.32 4.89
CA PRO A 198 2.77 -8.64 3.47
C PRO A 198 1.90 -7.67 2.66
N THR A 199 1.24 -6.70 3.30
CA THR A 199 0.24 -5.81 2.69
C THR A 199 0.77 -5.10 1.44
N ASN A 200 2.03 -4.66 1.43
CA ASN A 200 2.62 -3.94 0.30
C ASN A 200 2.69 -4.77 -0.98
N VAL A 201 2.85 -6.07 -0.88
CA VAL A 201 2.98 -6.98 -2.04
C VAL A 201 1.67 -7.70 -2.30
N VAL A 202 1.19 -8.49 -1.33
CA VAL A 202 -0.04 -9.31 -1.48
C VAL A 202 -1.27 -8.43 -1.61
N GLY A 203 -1.40 -7.39 -0.76
CA GLY A 203 -2.52 -6.45 -0.85
C GLY A 203 -2.55 -5.70 -2.18
N THR A 204 -1.40 -5.27 -2.69
CA THR A 204 -1.31 -4.63 -4.02
C THR A 204 -1.74 -5.60 -5.12
N LEU A 205 -1.29 -6.86 -5.08
CA LEU A 205 -1.66 -7.87 -6.08
C LEU A 205 -3.18 -8.14 -6.09
N ASN A 206 -3.80 -8.26 -4.91
CA ASN A 206 -5.25 -8.45 -4.78
C ASN A 206 -6.04 -7.25 -5.33
N MET A 207 -5.59 -6.03 -5.04
CA MET A 207 -6.27 -4.81 -5.53
C MET A 207 -6.08 -4.60 -7.04
N LEU A 208 -4.93 -4.97 -7.59
CA LEU A 208 -4.71 -5.00 -9.05
C LEU A 208 -5.60 -6.06 -9.72
N GLY A 209 -5.76 -7.23 -9.10
CA GLY A 209 -6.69 -8.26 -9.55
C GLY A 209 -8.14 -7.76 -9.56
N LEU A 210 -8.57 -7.04 -8.51
CA LEU A 210 -9.86 -6.38 -8.46
C LEU A 210 -10.00 -5.34 -9.57
N ALA A 211 -9.01 -4.44 -9.74
CA ALA A 211 -9.03 -3.40 -10.77
C ALA A 211 -9.16 -4.01 -12.18
N LYS A 212 -8.40 -5.07 -12.48
CA LYS A 212 -8.49 -5.81 -13.75
C LYS A 212 -9.89 -6.39 -13.98
N ARG A 213 -10.46 -7.01 -12.95
CA ARG A 213 -11.78 -7.66 -13.03
C ARG A 213 -12.90 -6.68 -13.36
N VAL A 214 -12.91 -5.51 -12.73
CA VAL A 214 -14.00 -4.53 -12.85
C VAL A 214 -13.71 -3.39 -13.83
N GLY A 215 -12.49 -3.32 -14.38
CA GLY A 215 -12.08 -2.22 -15.27
C GLY A 215 -11.89 -0.89 -14.52
N ALA A 216 -11.58 -0.93 -13.22
CA ALA A 216 -11.38 0.26 -12.41
C ALA A 216 -10.01 0.88 -12.65
N ARG A 217 -9.93 2.22 -12.61
CA ARG A 217 -8.66 2.95 -12.53
C ARG A 217 -8.02 2.74 -11.16
N PHE A 218 -6.74 2.41 -11.12
CA PHE A 218 -6.02 2.04 -9.92
C PHE A 218 -4.89 3.05 -9.62
N LEU A 219 -4.85 3.59 -8.40
CA LEU A 219 -3.75 4.43 -7.92
C LEU A 219 -2.99 3.72 -6.80
N LEU A 220 -1.69 3.50 -7.04
CA LEU A 220 -0.75 3.01 -6.03
C LEU A 220 -0.12 4.18 -5.27
N THR A 221 -0.24 4.19 -3.95
CA THR A 221 0.60 5.02 -3.10
C THR A 221 1.94 4.33 -2.86
N SER A 222 2.93 4.71 -3.65
CA SER A 222 4.33 4.38 -3.45
C SER A 222 4.97 5.39 -2.48
N THR A 223 6.27 5.41 -2.37
CA THR A 223 7.00 6.18 -1.37
C THR A 223 8.33 6.70 -1.91
N SER A 224 8.86 7.76 -1.32
CA SER A 224 10.24 8.19 -1.55
C SER A 224 11.29 7.18 -1.07
N GLU A 225 10.89 6.19 -0.24
CA GLU A 225 11.80 5.13 0.22
C GLU A 225 12.28 4.22 -0.92
N VAL A 226 11.58 4.18 -2.08
CA VAL A 226 12.06 3.49 -3.29
C VAL A 226 13.38 4.03 -3.82
N TYR A 227 13.77 5.24 -3.40
CA TYR A 227 15.06 5.85 -3.72
C TYR A 227 16.19 5.41 -2.79
N GLY A 228 15.89 4.81 -1.63
CA GLY A 228 16.87 4.37 -0.63
C GLY A 228 17.66 5.52 -0.02
N ASP A 229 18.98 5.34 0.15
CA ASP A 229 19.92 6.43 0.43
C ASP A 229 20.43 7.00 -0.91
N PRO A 230 19.78 8.06 -1.44
CA PRO A 230 19.94 8.46 -2.83
C PRO A 230 21.27 9.14 -3.11
N LEU A 231 21.92 8.73 -4.19
CA LEU A 231 23.13 9.38 -4.74
C LEU A 231 22.79 10.64 -5.55
N GLN A 232 21.51 10.79 -5.95
CA GLN A 232 21.01 11.97 -6.67
C GLN A 232 20.16 12.86 -5.77
N HIS A 233 20.43 14.18 -5.80
CA HIS A 233 19.75 15.17 -5.00
C HIS A 233 19.50 16.48 -5.80
N PRO A 234 18.26 16.98 -5.92
CA PRO A 234 17.00 16.34 -5.52
C PRO A 234 16.71 15.06 -6.30
N GLN A 235 15.80 14.19 -5.78
CA GLN A 235 15.39 12.96 -6.43
C GLN A 235 14.38 13.24 -7.53
N VAL A 236 14.69 12.80 -8.77
CA VAL A 236 13.79 12.81 -9.93
C VAL A 236 13.19 11.41 -10.14
N GLU A 237 12.04 11.32 -10.81
CA GLU A 237 11.33 10.04 -10.99
C GLU A 237 12.07 9.02 -11.87
N THR A 238 13.00 9.48 -12.72
CA THR A 238 13.86 8.62 -13.56
C THR A 238 15.01 7.99 -12.80
N TYR A 239 15.29 8.44 -11.57
CA TYR A 239 16.32 7.83 -10.72
C TYR A 239 15.81 6.50 -10.13
N TRP A 240 16.57 5.42 -10.32
CA TRP A 240 16.16 4.06 -9.93
C TRP A 240 16.35 3.76 -8.44
N GLY A 241 17.08 4.61 -7.74
CA GLY A 241 17.34 4.47 -6.32
C GLY A 241 18.62 3.72 -5.97
N ASN A 242 18.95 3.78 -4.68
CA ASN A 242 20.06 3.08 -4.03
C ASN A 242 19.55 2.46 -2.73
N VAL A 243 18.81 1.35 -2.87
CA VAL A 243 18.17 0.63 -1.76
C VAL A 243 19.04 -0.54 -1.33
N ASN A 244 19.20 -0.73 -0.01
CA ASN A 244 19.78 -1.93 0.55
C ASN A 244 18.72 -3.06 0.55
N PRO A 245 18.82 -4.10 -0.32
CA PRO A 245 17.74 -5.08 -0.49
C PRO A 245 17.60 -6.05 0.68
N ILE A 246 18.58 -6.09 1.60
CA ILE A 246 18.60 -6.98 2.77
C ILE A 246 18.75 -6.22 4.09
N GLY A 247 18.74 -4.89 4.07
CA GLY A 247 18.85 -4.04 5.25
C GLY A 247 17.62 -4.08 6.15
N VAL A 248 17.72 -3.43 7.30
CA VAL A 248 16.65 -3.44 8.33
C VAL A 248 15.34 -2.80 7.87
N ARG A 249 15.38 -2.00 6.78
CA ARG A 249 14.23 -1.32 6.18
C ARG A 249 13.70 -2.00 4.91
N SER A 250 14.44 -3.00 4.38
CA SER A 250 14.20 -3.57 3.04
C SER A 250 12.81 -4.15 2.84
N CYS A 251 12.17 -4.70 3.87
CA CYS A 251 10.81 -5.25 3.72
C CYS A 251 9.77 -4.18 3.32
N TYR A 252 9.97 -2.92 3.71
CA TYR A 252 9.15 -1.80 3.28
C TYR A 252 9.61 -1.26 1.92
N ASP A 253 10.89 -0.94 1.79
CA ASP A 253 11.47 -0.29 0.62
C ASP A 253 11.31 -1.19 -0.62
N GLU A 254 11.75 -2.45 -0.54
CA GLU A 254 11.59 -3.43 -1.63
C GLU A 254 10.13 -3.88 -1.81
N GLY A 255 9.34 -3.93 -0.74
CA GLY A 255 7.91 -4.18 -0.84
C GLY A 255 7.19 -3.13 -1.70
N LYS A 256 7.55 -1.85 -1.57
CA LYS A 256 7.02 -0.76 -2.41
C LYS A 256 7.60 -0.77 -3.82
N ARG A 257 8.88 -1.10 -4.01
CA ARG A 257 9.48 -1.29 -5.34
C ARG A 257 8.79 -2.43 -6.10
N THR A 258 8.55 -3.55 -5.42
CA THR A 258 7.78 -4.67 -5.97
C THR A 258 6.36 -4.26 -6.34
N ALA A 259 5.69 -3.47 -5.49
CA ALA A 259 4.35 -2.94 -5.79
C ALA A 259 4.33 -2.07 -7.05
N GLU A 260 5.32 -1.19 -7.26
CA GLU A 260 5.46 -0.42 -8.52
C GLU A 260 5.65 -1.36 -9.72
N THR A 261 6.52 -2.38 -9.59
CA THR A 261 6.77 -3.37 -10.66
C THR A 261 5.50 -4.11 -11.04
N LEU A 262 4.76 -4.66 -10.06
CA LEU A 262 3.49 -5.36 -10.29
C LEU A 262 2.44 -4.42 -10.93
N THR A 263 2.36 -3.17 -10.47
CA THR A 263 1.43 -2.18 -11.03
C THR A 263 1.72 -1.92 -12.51
N MET A 264 2.98 -1.77 -12.88
CA MET A 264 3.39 -1.56 -14.28
C MET A 264 3.21 -2.81 -15.14
N ASP A 265 3.38 -4.01 -14.57
CA ASP A 265 3.11 -5.26 -15.28
C ASP A 265 1.62 -5.42 -15.60
N TYR A 266 0.74 -5.17 -14.64
CA TYR A 266 -0.72 -5.16 -14.87
C TYR A 266 -1.15 -4.10 -15.89
N HIS A 267 -0.48 -2.95 -15.91
CA HIS A 267 -0.73 -1.93 -16.92
C HIS A 267 -0.36 -2.43 -18.33
N ARG A 268 0.85 -2.97 -18.50
CA ARG A 268 1.37 -3.41 -19.81
C ARG A 268 0.73 -4.71 -20.29
N GLY A 269 0.60 -5.68 -19.37
CA GLY A 269 0.15 -7.05 -19.73
C GLY A 269 -1.36 -7.24 -19.68
N ALA A 270 -2.08 -6.47 -18.86
CA ALA A 270 -3.52 -6.63 -18.65
C ALA A 270 -4.36 -5.38 -18.97
N GLY A 271 -3.74 -4.28 -19.43
CA GLY A 271 -4.44 -3.05 -19.82
C GLY A 271 -5.11 -2.31 -18.67
N VAL A 272 -4.69 -2.54 -17.41
CA VAL A 272 -5.25 -1.81 -16.26
C VAL A 272 -4.81 -0.35 -16.34
N GLU A 273 -5.74 0.58 -16.19
CA GLU A 273 -5.41 2.00 -16.05
C GLU A 273 -4.82 2.27 -14.67
N VAL A 274 -3.50 2.54 -14.60
CA VAL A 274 -2.79 2.71 -13.34
C VAL A 274 -2.24 4.12 -13.17
N ARG A 275 -2.04 4.49 -11.91
CA ARG A 275 -1.37 5.73 -11.47
C ARG A 275 -0.41 5.39 -10.34
N ILE A 276 0.79 5.97 -10.33
CA ILE A 276 1.80 5.72 -9.29
C ILE A 276 2.24 7.05 -8.68
N ALA A 277 2.05 7.19 -7.36
CA ALA A 277 2.48 8.34 -6.57
C ALA A 277 3.63 7.95 -5.63
N ARG A 278 4.82 8.55 -5.78
CA ARG A 278 5.92 8.46 -4.84
C ARG A 278 5.79 9.56 -3.79
N ILE A 279 5.30 9.18 -2.62
CA ILE A 279 4.95 10.11 -1.54
C ILE A 279 6.17 10.38 -0.68
N PHE A 280 6.48 11.65 -0.44
CA PHE A 280 7.47 12.12 0.50
C PHE A 280 6.86 12.33 1.89
N ASN A 281 7.70 12.60 2.92
CA ASN A 281 7.24 12.69 4.30
C ASN A 281 6.05 13.65 4.42
N THR A 282 4.97 13.13 4.95
CA THR A 282 3.70 13.84 5.12
C THR A 282 3.35 13.95 6.60
N TYR A 283 2.85 15.11 7.01
CA TYR A 283 2.42 15.39 8.38
C TYR A 283 1.06 16.09 8.39
N GLY A 284 0.39 16.06 9.53
CA GLY A 284 -0.89 16.76 9.71
C GLY A 284 -1.79 16.12 10.76
N PRO A 285 -3.01 16.65 10.94
CA PRO A 285 -4.03 16.09 11.83
C PRO A 285 -4.34 14.61 11.48
N ARG A 286 -4.81 13.84 12.46
CA ARG A 286 -5.12 12.40 12.37
C ARG A 286 -3.92 11.49 12.16
N MET A 287 -2.69 12.02 12.10
CA MET A 287 -1.49 11.19 12.11
C MET A 287 -1.42 10.41 13.44
N CYS A 288 -0.87 9.19 13.43
CA CYS A 288 -0.70 8.42 14.67
C CYS A 288 0.26 9.15 15.60
N ILE A 289 -0.09 9.27 16.87
CA ILE A 289 0.73 9.99 17.87
C ILE A 289 2.06 9.27 18.07
N ASP A 290 2.02 7.94 18.21
CA ASP A 290 3.19 7.08 18.42
C ASP A 290 3.61 6.40 17.10
N ASP A 291 3.64 7.19 16.01
CA ASP A 291 3.95 6.72 14.65
C ASP A 291 5.42 6.35 14.43
N GLY A 292 6.32 6.84 15.28
CA GLY A 292 7.76 6.61 15.16
C GLY A 292 8.45 7.51 14.12
N ARG A 293 7.74 8.33 13.34
CA ARG A 293 8.31 9.31 12.42
C ARG A 293 8.66 10.63 13.15
N VAL A 294 9.67 11.33 12.65
CA VAL A 294 10.27 12.46 13.37
C VAL A 294 9.29 13.56 13.75
N VAL A 295 8.39 13.98 12.85
CA VAL A 295 7.43 15.08 13.15
C VAL A 295 6.45 14.69 14.24
N SER A 296 5.85 13.48 14.17
CA SER A 296 4.94 12.98 15.20
C SER A 296 5.65 12.82 16.56
N ASN A 297 6.87 12.28 16.55
CA ASN A 297 7.65 12.11 17.76
C ASN A 297 7.93 13.46 18.44
N PHE A 298 8.44 14.44 17.69
CA PHE A 298 8.76 15.75 18.26
C PHE A 298 7.52 16.46 18.81
N VAL A 299 6.40 16.43 18.05
CA VAL A 299 5.15 17.05 18.52
C VAL A 299 4.63 16.37 19.79
N ALA A 300 4.62 15.01 19.81
CA ALA A 300 4.16 14.27 20.98
C ALA A 300 5.07 14.50 22.22
N GLN A 301 6.38 14.47 22.02
CA GLN A 301 7.37 14.72 23.08
C GLN A 301 7.23 16.13 23.64
N ALA A 302 7.17 17.16 22.79
CA ALA A 302 7.00 18.54 23.24
C ALA A 302 5.70 18.74 24.03
N LEU A 303 4.58 18.16 23.56
CA LEU A 303 3.29 18.23 24.27
C LEU A 303 3.34 17.51 25.63
N ARG A 304 4.04 16.38 25.72
CA ARG A 304 4.22 15.61 26.98
C ARG A 304 5.31 16.19 27.89
N LYS A 305 5.97 17.29 27.48
CA LYS A 305 7.12 17.88 28.17
C LYS A 305 8.32 16.94 28.29
N GLU A 306 8.46 16.04 27.34
CA GLU A 306 9.60 15.16 27.19
C GLU A 306 10.69 15.81 26.30
N PRO A 307 11.98 15.44 26.43
CA PRO A 307 13.03 15.92 25.53
C PRO A 307 12.77 15.51 24.07
N LEU A 308 13.04 16.41 23.13
CA LEU A 308 13.01 16.12 21.71
C LEU A 308 14.21 15.26 21.32
N THR A 309 13.98 14.04 20.84
CA THR A 309 15.05 13.09 20.52
C THR A 309 15.52 13.24 19.09
N VAL A 310 16.72 13.79 18.89
CA VAL A 310 17.40 13.90 17.58
C VAL A 310 18.38 12.75 17.41
N TYR A 311 18.24 11.98 16.34
CA TYR A 311 19.15 10.89 16.03
C TYR A 311 20.35 11.38 15.20
N GLY A 312 21.56 10.85 15.47
CA GLY A 312 22.80 11.31 14.86
C GLY A 312 23.19 12.72 15.30
N ASP A 313 23.80 13.48 14.40
CA ASP A 313 24.21 14.89 14.63
C ASP A 313 23.13 15.91 14.25
N GLY A 314 21.96 15.45 13.81
CA GLY A 314 20.84 16.29 13.41
C GLY A 314 21.00 17.02 12.07
N LYS A 315 22.08 16.75 11.31
CA LYS A 315 22.35 17.38 9.99
C LYS A 315 21.68 16.68 8.82
N GLN A 316 21.19 15.46 9.01
CA GLN A 316 20.40 14.77 7.98
C GLN A 316 19.17 15.61 7.61
N THR A 317 18.88 15.68 6.30
CA THR A 317 17.84 16.55 5.81
C THR A 317 16.61 15.76 5.32
N ARG A 318 15.44 16.32 5.52
CA ARG A 318 14.15 15.82 5.02
C ARG A 318 13.28 16.95 4.53
N SER A 319 12.38 16.62 3.63
CA SER A 319 11.30 17.50 3.20
C SER A 319 9.98 17.05 3.80
N PHE A 320 9.11 18.00 4.14
CA PHE A 320 7.83 17.71 4.79
C PHE A 320 6.68 18.41 4.06
N GLN A 321 5.67 17.65 3.63
CA GLN A 321 4.46 18.18 3.04
C GLN A 321 3.27 18.04 3.97
N PHE A 322 2.34 18.98 3.90
CA PHE A 322 1.10 18.91 4.66
C PHE A 322 0.10 17.98 3.98
N VAL A 323 -0.70 17.27 4.78
CA VAL A 323 -1.59 16.22 4.27
C VAL A 323 -2.61 16.70 3.23
N SER A 324 -3.10 17.94 3.32
CA SER A 324 -4.05 18.47 2.32
C SER A 324 -3.42 18.62 0.94
N ASP A 325 -2.13 18.99 0.87
CA ASP A 325 -1.40 19.11 -0.39
C ASP A 325 -1.20 17.73 -1.03
N LEU A 326 -0.87 16.72 -0.23
CA LEU A 326 -0.78 15.35 -0.71
C LEU A 326 -2.12 14.86 -1.28
N VAL A 327 -3.22 15.04 -0.54
CA VAL A 327 -4.56 14.61 -0.98
C VAL A 327 -4.95 15.27 -2.31
N GLU A 328 -4.69 16.58 -2.47
CA GLU A 328 -4.90 17.28 -3.73
C GLU A 328 -4.07 16.66 -4.87
N GLY A 329 -2.79 16.33 -4.61
CA GLY A 329 -1.91 15.68 -5.58
C GLY A 329 -2.40 14.29 -6.00
N LEU A 330 -2.85 13.47 -5.03
CA LEU A 330 -3.43 12.15 -5.32
C LEU A 330 -4.70 12.24 -6.18
N MET A 331 -5.58 13.20 -5.89
CA MET A 331 -6.81 13.40 -6.67
C MET A 331 -6.50 13.85 -8.10
N ARG A 332 -5.60 14.82 -8.28
CA ARG A 332 -5.18 15.28 -9.61
C ARG A 332 -4.51 14.17 -10.43
N LEU A 333 -3.67 13.36 -9.79
CA LEU A 333 -3.05 12.22 -10.44
C LEU A 333 -4.08 11.16 -10.85
N MET A 334 -5.06 10.86 -10.00
CA MET A 334 -6.12 9.90 -10.32
C MET A 334 -6.97 10.37 -11.51
N GLU A 335 -7.26 11.65 -11.59
CA GLU A 335 -8.07 12.26 -12.66
C GLU A 335 -7.30 12.45 -13.97
N GLY A 336 -5.98 12.65 -13.87
CA GLY A 336 -5.10 12.87 -15.02
C GLY A 336 -4.91 11.62 -15.88
N GLU A 337 -4.32 11.81 -17.06
CA GLU A 337 -4.07 10.72 -18.04
C GLU A 337 -2.69 10.09 -17.89
N HIS A 338 -1.86 10.58 -16.97
CA HIS A 338 -0.48 10.14 -16.83
C HIS A 338 -0.33 8.99 -15.84
N VAL A 339 0.34 7.93 -16.24
CA VAL A 339 0.60 6.73 -15.42
C VAL A 339 1.52 7.05 -14.22
N GLY A 340 2.56 7.82 -14.43
CA GLY A 340 3.59 8.10 -13.41
C GLY A 340 4.87 7.28 -13.62
N PRO A 341 5.69 7.11 -12.57
CA PRO A 341 5.52 7.66 -11.22
C PRO A 341 5.57 9.18 -11.16
N PHE A 342 4.97 9.77 -10.11
CA PHE A 342 5.06 11.19 -9.80
C PHE A 342 5.53 11.39 -8.36
N ASN A 343 6.50 12.26 -8.16
CA ASN A 343 6.89 12.71 -6.84
C ASN A 343 5.85 13.67 -6.28
N LEU A 344 5.23 13.30 -5.16
CA LEU A 344 4.35 14.16 -4.39
C LEU A 344 5.03 14.50 -3.06
N GLY A 345 5.54 15.72 -2.95
CA GLY A 345 6.29 16.19 -1.80
C GLY A 345 6.52 17.70 -1.83
N ASN A 346 7.02 18.25 -0.74
CA ASN A 346 7.39 19.65 -0.66
C ASN A 346 8.92 19.78 -0.88
N PRO A 347 9.41 20.57 -1.84
CA PRO A 347 10.84 20.74 -2.06
C PRO A 347 11.57 21.57 -0.96
N GLY A 348 10.84 22.16 -0.01
CA GLY A 348 11.42 22.76 1.17
C GLY A 348 12.14 21.72 2.04
N GLU A 349 13.41 21.95 2.32
CA GLU A 349 14.30 21.03 3.03
C GLU A 349 14.64 21.56 4.42
N PHE A 350 14.61 20.69 5.42
CA PHE A 350 14.95 21.01 6.81
C PHE A 350 15.91 19.97 7.35
N THR A 351 16.90 20.40 8.11
CA THR A 351 17.67 19.51 8.98
C THR A 351 16.78 19.04 10.14
N MET A 352 17.14 17.93 10.74
CA MET A 352 16.39 17.45 11.93
C MET A 352 16.49 18.42 13.10
N LEU A 353 17.60 19.12 13.22
CA LEU A 353 17.78 20.15 14.24
C LEU A 353 16.88 21.38 13.97
N GLU A 354 16.82 21.87 12.72
CA GLU A 354 15.90 22.97 12.35
C GLU A 354 14.44 22.59 12.60
N LEU A 355 14.03 21.33 12.28
CA LEU A 355 12.70 20.84 12.58
C LEU A 355 12.43 20.86 14.10
N ALA A 356 13.37 20.39 14.91
CA ALA A 356 13.24 20.41 16.36
C ALA A 356 13.06 21.85 16.90
N GLN A 357 13.81 22.79 16.36
CA GLN A 357 13.69 24.22 16.71
C GLN A 357 12.30 24.79 16.33
N VAL A 358 11.79 24.47 15.13
CA VAL A 358 10.44 24.89 14.72
C VAL A 358 9.37 24.31 15.65
N VAL A 359 9.53 23.07 16.12
CA VAL A 359 8.62 22.44 17.08
C VAL A 359 8.71 23.11 18.45
N GLN A 360 9.94 23.39 18.95
CA GLN A 360 10.15 24.16 20.17
C GLN A 360 9.44 25.52 20.13
N GLU A 361 9.70 26.32 19.08
CA GLU A 361 9.07 27.64 18.90
C GLU A 361 7.53 27.56 18.88
N THR A 362 6.97 26.44 18.35
CA THR A 362 5.51 26.28 18.18
C THR A 362 4.81 25.78 19.45
N ILE A 363 5.47 24.94 20.27
CA ILE A 363 4.82 24.21 21.38
C ILE A 363 5.37 24.63 22.75
N ASP A 364 6.67 24.51 22.95
CA ASP A 364 7.37 24.82 24.19
C ASP A 364 8.82 25.27 23.93
N PRO A 365 9.11 26.57 23.97
CA PRO A 365 10.45 27.10 23.75
C PRO A 365 11.53 26.56 24.72
N ASN A 366 11.11 25.98 25.84
CA ASN A 366 12.03 25.44 26.87
C ASN A 366 12.24 23.92 26.71
N ALA A 367 11.60 23.24 25.71
CA ALA A 367 11.77 21.83 25.48
C ALA A 367 13.26 21.51 25.23
N LYS A 368 13.81 20.51 25.93
CA LYS A 368 15.20 20.09 25.75
C LYS A 368 15.36 19.27 24.49
N ILE A 369 16.50 19.42 23.82
CA ILE A 369 16.90 18.54 22.70
C ILE A 369 17.92 17.55 23.23
N GLU A 370 17.67 16.24 22.99
CA GLU A 370 18.55 15.14 23.35
C GLU A 370 19.04 14.43 22.10
N PHE A 371 20.35 14.23 21.97
CA PHE A 371 20.94 13.51 20.84
C PHE A 371 21.09 12.02 21.18
N ARG A 372 20.70 11.15 20.23
CA ARG A 372 20.83 9.70 20.34
C ARG A 372 21.61 9.13 19.15
N PRO A 373 22.22 7.93 19.28
CA PRO A 373 22.90 7.28 18.18
C PRO A 373 22.00 7.17 16.95
N ASN A 374 22.60 7.30 15.76
CA ASN A 374 21.84 7.19 14.50
C ASN A 374 21.26 5.78 14.30
N THR A 375 20.18 5.70 13.55
CA THR A 375 19.57 4.42 13.15
C THR A 375 20.25 3.87 11.90
N GLU A 376 20.38 2.55 11.83
CA GLU A 376 20.92 1.84 10.69
C GLU A 376 20.07 2.07 9.42
N ASP A 377 20.70 2.21 8.26
CA ASP A 377 20.05 2.46 6.96
C ASP A 377 19.18 3.73 6.88
N ASP A 378 19.34 4.72 7.79
CA ASP A 378 18.61 5.98 7.66
C ASP A 378 19.21 6.86 6.55
N PRO A 379 18.44 7.26 5.53
CA PRO A 379 18.96 8.06 4.42
C PRO A 379 19.55 9.41 4.86
N HIS A 380 20.66 9.83 4.25
CA HIS A 380 21.31 11.09 4.59
C HIS A 380 20.53 12.32 4.12
N LYS A 381 20.02 12.29 2.88
CA LYS A 381 19.32 13.44 2.26
C LYS A 381 18.10 12.96 1.48
N ARG A 382 16.96 13.65 1.64
CA ARG A 382 15.76 13.32 0.88
C ARG A 382 14.95 14.57 0.56
N LYS A 383 14.90 14.91 -0.75
CA LYS A 383 14.20 16.07 -1.29
C LYS A 383 13.60 15.74 -2.66
N PRO A 384 12.30 15.94 -2.88
CA PRO A 384 11.69 15.69 -4.20
C PRO A 384 12.08 16.75 -5.23
N ASP A 385 12.34 16.33 -6.45
CA ASP A 385 12.05 17.14 -7.62
C ASP A 385 10.56 16.96 -7.94
N ILE A 386 9.81 18.07 -8.05
CA ILE A 386 8.38 18.05 -8.34
C ILE A 386 8.04 18.70 -9.70
N THR A 387 9.03 18.95 -10.54
CA THR A 387 8.85 19.58 -11.85
C THR A 387 7.81 18.85 -12.67
N LYS A 388 7.90 17.54 -12.74
CA LYS A 388 6.93 16.69 -13.45
C LYS A 388 5.50 16.85 -12.93
N ALA A 389 5.30 16.93 -11.61
CA ALA A 389 3.98 17.14 -11.02
C ALA A 389 3.45 18.54 -11.29
N LYS A 390 4.30 19.57 -11.30
CA LYS A 390 3.93 20.93 -11.67
C LYS A 390 3.49 21.00 -13.13
N ASP A 391 4.28 20.49 -14.04
CA ASP A 391 4.07 20.64 -15.49
C ASP A 391 2.88 19.81 -15.99
N LEU A 392 2.73 18.56 -15.50
CA LEU A 392 1.75 17.63 -16.05
C LEU A 392 0.46 17.53 -15.23
N LEU A 393 0.52 17.79 -13.91
CA LEU A 393 -0.67 17.74 -13.04
C LEU A 393 -1.13 19.14 -12.60
N GLY A 394 -0.37 20.19 -12.90
CA GLY A 394 -0.60 21.54 -12.38
C GLY A 394 -0.58 21.60 -10.85
N TRP A 395 0.18 20.67 -10.21
CA TRP A 395 0.18 20.51 -8.76
C TRP A 395 1.49 21.00 -8.14
N GLU A 396 1.36 21.72 -7.04
CA GLU A 396 2.46 22.07 -6.14
C GLU A 396 1.96 22.19 -4.69
N PRO A 397 2.82 21.95 -3.67
CA PRO A 397 2.44 22.12 -2.27
C PRO A 397 2.24 23.60 -1.94
N LYS A 398 1.21 23.89 -1.13
CA LYS A 398 0.80 25.27 -0.76
C LYS A 398 0.98 25.58 0.70
N VAL A 399 1.07 24.56 1.56
CA VAL A 399 1.12 24.72 3.01
C VAL A 399 2.55 24.59 3.51
N ALA A 400 3.14 25.68 3.92
CA ALA A 400 4.46 25.70 4.55
C ALA A 400 4.42 25.00 5.93
N LEU A 401 5.57 24.43 6.37
CA LEU A 401 5.69 23.71 7.65
C LEU A 401 5.19 24.54 8.84
N ARG A 402 5.61 25.80 8.94
CA ARG A 402 5.20 26.71 10.03
C ARG A 402 3.70 27.02 10.06
N LYS A 403 2.99 26.86 8.92
CA LYS A 403 1.54 27.05 8.83
C LYS A 403 0.78 25.76 9.16
N GLY A 404 1.27 24.62 8.71
CA GLY A 404 0.60 23.33 8.92
C GLY A 404 0.86 22.71 10.31
N LEU A 405 2.03 22.95 10.90
CA LEU A 405 2.41 22.37 12.19
C LEU A 405 1.44 22.73 13.33
N PRO A 406 0.98 23.99 13.50
CA PRO A 406 0.00 24.31 14.53
C PRO A 406 -1.32 23.53 14.41
N MET A 407 -1.75 23.19 13.20
CA MET A 407 -2.96 22.40 12.96
C MET A 407 -2.79 20.95 13.47
N MET A 408 -1.63 20.34 13.24
CA MET A 408 -1.28 19.02 13.79
C MET A 408 -1.16 19.07 15.31
N VAL A 409 -0.52 20.12 15.85
CA VAL A 409 -0.37 20.32 17.30
C VAL A 409 -1.73 20.43 17.99
N SER A 410 -2.69 21.14 17.40
CA SER A 410 -4.06 21.26 17.92
C SER A 410 -4.74 19.90 18.00
N ASP A 411 -4.67 19.09 16.91
CA ASP A 411 -5.23 17.74 16.87
C ASP A 411 -4.57 16.81 17.92
N PHE A 412 -3.22 16.84 18.01
CA PHE A 412 -2.50 16.02 18.98
C PHE A 412 -2.82 16.42 20.42
N ARG A 413 -2.88 17.72 20.71
CA ARG A 413 -3.23 18.25 22.04
C ARG A 413 -4.61 17.77 22.46
N GLN A 414 -5.60 17.82 21.56
CA GLN A 414 -6.94 17.35 21.84
C GLN A 414 -6.95 15.84 22.14
N ARG A 415 -6.22 15.03 21.34
CA ARG A 415 -6.18 13.57 21.52
C ARG A 415 -5.35 13.10 22.72
N ILE A 416 -4.33 13.87 23.14
CA ILE A 416 -3.50 13.53 24.31
C ILE A 416 -4.18 13.97 25.63
N PHE A 417 -4.84 15.13 25.63
CA PHE A 417 -5.33 15.74 26.86
C PHE A 417 -6.86 15.93 26.90
N GLY A 418 -7.58 15.68 25.79
CA GLY A 418 -9.02 15.96 25.71
C GLY A 418 -9.90 15.00 26.50
N ASP A 419 -9.45 13.76 26.71
CA ASP A 419 -10.23 12.72 27.40
C ASP A 419 -10.28 12.92 28.93
N HIS A 420 -9.38 13.74 29.52
CA HIS A 420 -9.38 14.01 30.97
C HIS A 420 -10.41 15.06 31.45
N LYS A 421 -11.11 15.73 30.53
CA LYS A 421 -12.18 16.70 30.94
C LYS A 421 -13.55 16.09 31.16
N GLN A 422 -13.77 14.82 30.74
CA GLN A 422 -15.07 14.15 30.96
C GLN A 422 -15.15 13.43 32.30
N ASP A 423 -14.04 13.03 32.90
CA ASP A 423 -14.04 12.31 34.18
C ASP A 423 -14.23 13.24 35.39
N ASP A 424 -13.84 14.53 35.29
CA ASP A 424 -14.02 15.50 36.35
C ASP A 424 -15.44 16.10 36.42
N ALA A 425 -16.25 15.96 35.36
CA ALA A 425 -17.63 16.46 35.31
C ALA A 425 -18.67 15.47 35.86
N THR A 426 -18.27 14.20 36.13
CA THR A 426 -19.13 13.16 36.70
C THR A 426 -18.88 12.88 38.17
N SER A 427 -17.94 13.60 38.80
CA SER A 427 -17.62 13.50 40.24
C SER A 427 -17.92 14.77 41.06
N ALA A 428 -18.75 15.67 40.54
CA ALA A 428 -19.23 16.85 41.26
C ALA A 428 -20.75 16.78 41.52
#